data_a7e5c94e6d26687fffe0de24b297a7aa
#
_entry.id   a7e5c94e6d26687fffe0de24b297a7aa
#
_cell.length_a   1.000
_cell.length_b   1.000
_cell.length_c   1.000
_cell.angle_alpha   90.00
_cell.angle_beta   90.00
_cell.angle_gamma   90.00
#
_symmetry.space_group_name_H-M   'P 1'
#
loop_
_entity.id
_entity.type
_entity.pdbx_description
1 polymer ?
#
loop_
_entity_poly.entity_id
_entity_poly.type
_entity_poly.pdbx_seq_one_letter_code
_entity_poly.pdbx_strand_id
1 'polypeptide(L)'
;MSARKLKVVLTRRLPDAVETRLRELFDAELNLTDRPMSRDDLAAALQRAEVLVPTITDHLDADLIAGAGEQLKMIANFGAGVDHIDIDAAVGRWIIVPNTPGVLTEDTADLTMSLIMAVSRRIVEGANVVAAGQFEGWSPTWMCGRKLWGKRLGIVGMGRIGQALARRAKAFGMQ
;
A
#
# COMPACT_ATOMS: atom_id res chain seq x y z
N MET A 1 11.95 -21.73 -31.51
CA MET A 1 10.57 -21.73 -31.00
C MET A 1 10.53 -20.72 -29.86
N SER A 2 9.74 -19.63 -29.98
CA SER A 2 9.56 -18.69 -28.87
C SER A 2 8.83 -19.41 -27.75
N ALA A 3 9.37 -19.38 -26.51
CA ALA A 3 8.69 -19.94 -25.36
C ALA A 3 7.33 -19.23 -25.19
N ARG A 4 6.27 -19.99 -24.88
CA ARG A 4 4.95 -19.44 -24.59
C ARG A 4 5.08 -18.49 -23.40
N LYS A 5 4.64 -17.24 -23.55
CA LYS A 5 4.55 -16.28 -22.45
C LYS A 5 3.37 -16.64 -21.53
N LEU A 6 3.58 -16.52 -20.22
CA LEU A 6 2.50 -16.68 -19.23
C LEU A 6 1.51 -15.52 -19.33
N LYS A 7 0.22 -15.84 -19.18
CA LYS A 7 -0.86 -14.83 -19.11
C LYS A 7 -0.88 -14.18 -17.73
N VAL A 8 -0.50 -12.91 -17.66
CA VAL A 8 -0.48 -12.10 -16.43
C VAL A 8 -1.56 -11.04 -16.51
N VAL A 9 -2.46 -10.98 -15.52
CA VAL A 9 -3.52 -9.98 -15.48
C VAL A 9 -3.30 -9.05 -14.29
N LEU A 10 -3.26 -7.73 -14.54
CA LEU A 10 -3.11 -6.69 -13.55
C LEU A 10 -4.47 -6.08 -13.20
N THR A 11 -4.80 -5.99 -11.93
CA THR A 11 -6.08 -5.42 -11.47
C THR A 11 -6.06 -3.89 -11.40
N ARG A 12 -4.88 -3.30 -11.27
CA ARG A 12 -4.66 -1.85 -11.21
C ARG A 12 -3.49 -1.44 -12.11
N ARG A 13 -3.41 -0.15 -12.40
CA ARG A 13 -2.22 0.41 -13.06
C ARG A 13 -1.03 0.38 -12.09
N LEU A 14 0.10 -0.10 -12.59
CA LEU A 14 1.36 -0.11 -11.84
C LEU A 14 2.33 0.95 -12.40
N PRO A 15 3.44 1.25 -11.72
CA PRO A 15 4.46 2.14 -12.25
C PRO A 15 4.94 1.73 -13.65
N ASP A 16 5.10 2.70 -14.55
CA ASP A 16 5.39 2.46 -15.98
C ASP A 16 6.57 1.52 -16.23
N ALA A 17 7.62 1.60 -15.40
CA ALA A 17 8.78 0.70 -15.50
C ALA A 17 8.41 -0.76 -15.23
N VAL A 18 7.48 -1.01 -14.29
CA VAL A 18 6.98 -2.35 -13.95
C VAL A 18 6.14 -2.89 -15.10
N GLU A 19 5.18 -2.09 -15.60
CA GLU A 19 4.32 -2.48 -16.72
C GLU A 19 5.12 -2.75 -18.00
N THR A 20 6.11 -1.91 -18.30
CA THR A 20 7.02 -2.13 -19.43
C THR A 20 7.73 -3.49 -19.30
N ARG A 21 8.27 -3.78 -18.12
CA ARG A 21 8.96 -5.05 -17.88
C ARG A 21 8.02 -6.25 -17.96
N LEU A 22 6.78 -6.10 -17.49
CA LEU A 22 5.77 -7.16 -17.61
C LEU A 22 5.42 -7.46 -19.07
N ARG A 23 5.24 -6.44 -19.93
CA ARG A 23 4.97 -6.63 -21.37
C ARG A 23 6.13 -7.32 -22.11
N GLU A 24 7.37 -7.02 -21.72
CA GLU A 24 8.55 -7.65 -22.32
C GLU A 24 8.58 -9.16 -22.02
N LEU A 25 8.31 -9.54 -20.78
CA LEU A 25 8.51 -10.89 -20.27
C LEU A 25 7.28 -11.80 -20.42
N PHE A 26 6.08 -11.22 -20.36
CA PHE A 26 4.82 -11.95 -20.25
C PHE A 26 3.79 -11.52 -21.30
N ASP A 27 2.73 -12.29 -21.45
CA ASP A 27 1.48 -11.87 -22.09
C ASP A 27 0.66 -11.09 -21.03
N ALA A 28 1.00 -9.80 -20.87
CA ALA A 28 0.48 -8.96 -19.81
C ALA A 28 -0.78 -8.20 -20.25
N GLU A 29 -1.88 -8.43 -19.54
CA GLU A 29 -3.11 -7.67 -19.65
C GLU A 29 -3.13 -6.59 -18.56
N LEU A 30 -3.03 -5.33 -19.00
CA LEU A 30 -2.92 -4.17 -18.10
C LEU A 30 -4.27 -3.49 -17.88
N ASN A 31 -4.48 -2.94 -16.69
CA ASN A 31 -5.62 -2.06 -16.41
C ASN A 31 -5.26 -0.61 -16.77
N LEU A 32 -5.46 -0.24 -18.02
CA LEU A 32 -5.08 1.08 -18.56
C LEU A 32 -5.89 2.24 -17.96
N THR A 33 -7.08 1.97 -17.45
CA THR A 33 -7.98 3.00 -16.89
C THR A 33 -7.74 3.27 -15.41
N ASP A 34 -6.99 2.40 -14.74
CA ASP A 34 -6.77 2.37 -13.30
C ASP A 34 -8.07 2.36 -12.46
N ARG A 35 -9.17 1.91 -13.03
CA ARG A 35 -10.42 1.72 -12.28
C ARG A 35 -10.34 0.44 -11.48
N PRO A 36 -10.74 0.44 -10.21
CA PRO A 36 -10.88 -0.79 -9.44
C PRO A 36 -11.75 -1.79 -10.19
N MET A 37 -11.31 -3.05 -10.24
CA MET A 37 -12.11 -4.13 -10.79
C MET A 37 -13.31 -4.42 -9.88
N SER A 38 -14.48 -4.63 -10.46
CA SER A 38 -15.63 -5.16 -9.75
C SER A 38 -15.39 -6.63 -9.35
N ARG A 39 -16.26 -7.18 -8.48
CA ARG A 39 -16.19 -8.61 -8.13
C ARG A 39 -16.28 -9.51 -9.37
N ASP A 40 -17.13 -9.15 -10.31
CA ASP A 40 -17.31 -9.94 -11.55
C ASP A 40 -16.09 -9.83 -12.47
N ASP A 41 -15.44 -8.63 -12.54
CA ASP A 41 -14.21 -8.46 -13.27
C ASP A 41 -13.06 -9.27 -12.66
N LEU A 42 -12.98 -9.31 -11.32
CA LEU A 42 -11.99 -10.12 -10.59
C LEU A 42 -12.23 -11.62 -10.85
N ALA A 43 -13.48 -12.08 -10.80
CA ALA A 43 -13.84 -13.45 -11.15
C ALA A 43 -13.42 -13.81 -12.58
N ALA A 44 -13.73 -12.95 -13.53
CA ALA A 44 -13.34 -13.13 -14.93
C ALA A 44 -11.81 -13.09 -15.11
N ALA A 45 -11.09 -12.23 -14.36
CA ALA A 45 -9.62 -12.19 -14.36
C ALA A 45 -9.02 -13.49 -13.83
N LEU A 46 -9.51 -14.00 -12.70
CA LEU A 46 -9.08 -15.27 -12.10
C LEU A 46 -9.32 -16.47 -13.02
N GLN A 47 -10.38 -16.42 -13.84
CA GLN A 47 -10.70 -17.48 -14.81
C GLN A 47 -9.73 -17.54 -15.98
N ARG A 48 -9.09 -16.43 -16.40
CA ARG A 48 -8.24 -16.39 -17.60
C ARG A 48 -6.74 -16.23 -17.29
N ALA A 49 -6.38 -15.80 -16.08
CA ALA A 49 -5.00 -15.57 -15.68
C ALA A 49 -4.26 -16.86 -15.33
N GLU A 50 -2.99 -16.95 -15.67
CA GLU A 50 -2.02 -17.87 -15.06
C GLU A 50 -1.38 -17.23 -13.84
N VAL A 51 -1.23 -15.89 -13.86
CA VAL A 51 -0.80 -15.06 -12.73
C VAL A 51 -1.73 -13.86 -12.62
N LEU A 52 -2.37 -13.66 -11.47
CA LEU A 52 -3.06 -12.43 -11.14
C LEU A 52 -2.13 -11.52 -10.34
N VAL A 53 -2.11 -10.22 -10.66
CA VAL A 53 -1.37 -9.21 -9.90
C VAL A 53 -2.36 -8.25 -9.26
N PRO A 54 -2.87 -8.55 -8.06
CA PRO A 54 -3.78 -7.67 -7.33
C PRO A 54 -3.01 -6.62 -6.53
N THR A 55 -3.76 -5.62 -6.06
CA THR A 55 -3.32 -4.63 -5.08
C THR A 55 -4.19 -4.72 -3.81
N ILE A 56 -3.85 -3.93 -2.80
CA ILE A 56 -4.59 -3.91 -1.52
C ILE A 56 -6.06 -3.47 -1.64
N THR A 57 -6.49 -2.97 -2.79
CA THR A 57 -7.88 -2.57 -3.04
C THR A 57 -8.76 -3.69 -3.55
N ASP A 58 -8.17 -4.83 -3.91
CA ASP A 58 -8.88 -5.99 -4.45
C ASP A 58 -9.19 -6.97 -3.33
N HIS A 59 -10.44 -7.37 -3.19
CA HIS A 59 -10.84 -8.34 -2.17
C HIS A 59 -11.02 -9.73 -2.80
N LEU A 60 -10.08 -10.62 -2.54
CA LEU A 60 -10.04 -12.00 -3.06
C LEU A 60 -10.44 -12.98 -1.95
N ASP A 61 -11.73 -13.15 -1.76
CA ASP A 61 -12.28 -14.08 -0.78
C ASP A 61 -12.23 -15.54 -1.25
N ALA A 62 -12.61 -16.46 -0.34
CA ALA A 62 -12.58 -17.89 -0.59
C ALA A 62 -13.41 -18.29 -1.82
N ASP A 63 -14.58 -17.68 -2.02
CA ASP A 63 -15.48 -18.03 -3.14
C ASP A 63 -14.86 -17.63 -4.48
N LEU A 64 -14.26 -16.44 -4.58
CA LEU A 64 -13.56 -15.98 -5.78
C LEU A 64 -12.38 -16.90 -6.10
N ILE A 65 -11.59 -17.26 -5.09
CA ILE A 65 -10.43 -18.13 -5.27
C ILE A 65 -10.88 -19.55 -5.62
N ALA A 66 -11.94 -20.08 -4.99
CA ALA A 66 -12.50 -21.39 -5.33
C ALA A 66 -12.99 -21.44 -6.77
N GLY A 67 -13.58 -20.35 -7.26
CA GLY A 67 -14.06 -20.22 -8.64
C GLY A 67 -12.96 -19.91 -9.68
N ALA A 68 -11.70 -19.74 -9.32
CA ALA A 68 -10.64 -19.44 -10.28
C ALA A 68 -10.37 -20.59 -11.26
N GLY A 69 -9.86 -20.27 -12.45
CA GLY A 69 -9.49 -21.26 -13.45
C GLY A 69 -8.36 -22.19 -12.99
N GLU A 70 -8.27 -23.41 -13.54
CA GLU A 70 -7.23 -24.40 -13.19
C GLU A 70 -5.82 -23.95 -13.60
N GLN A 71 -5.72 -23.04 -14.58
CA GLN A 71 -4.44 -22.48 -15.03
C GLN A 71 -3.86 -21.46 -14.07
N LEU A 72 -4.62 -20.89 -13.11
CA LEU A 72 -4.12 -19.93 -12.14
C LEU A 72 -3.13 -20.62 -11.20
N LYS A 73 -1.88 -20.15 -11.20
CA LYS A 73 -0.78 -20.71 -10.38
C LYS A 73 -0.27 -19.73 -9.33
N MET A 74 -0.51 -18.43 -9.53
CA MET A 74 0.04 -17.41 -8.64
C MET A 74 -0.90 -16.21 -8.53
N ILE A 75 -1.01 -15.69 -7.31
CA ILE A 75 -1.58 -14.37 -7.02
C ILE A 75 -0.41 -13.52 -6.52
N ALA A 76 0.27 -12.81 -7.44
CA ALA A 76 1.45 -12.00 -7.15
C ALA A 76 1.03 -10.66 -6.54
N ASN A 77 0.83 -10.62 -5.23
CA ASN A 77 0.30 -9.46 -4.52
C ASN A 77 1.25 -8.26 -4.57
N PHE A 78 0.85 -7.19 -5.25
CA PHE A 78 1.55 -5.90 -5.22
C PHE A 78 1.20 -5.14 -3.92
N GLY A 79 1.72 -5.64 -2.81
CA GLY A 79 1.48 -5.12 -1.47
C GLY A 79 2.24 -5.90 -0.40
N ALA A 80 2.49 -5.25 0.74
CA ALA A 80 3.17 -5.88 1.87
C ALA A 80 2.21 -6.73 2.72
N GLY A 81 0.97 -6.26 2.93
CA GLY A 81 -0.09 -7.00 3.60
C GLY A 81 -0.83 -7.94 2.66
N VAL A 82 -1.47 -8.96 3.20
CA VAL A 82 -2.24 -9.97 2.45
C VAL A 82 -3.65 -10.17 3.00
N ASP A 83 -4.12 -9.29 3.89
CA ASP A 83 -5.40 -9.42 4.60
C ASP A 83 -6.63 -9.39 3.66
N HIS A 84 -6.45 -8.91 2.44
CA HIS A 84 -7.46 -8.85 1.38
C HIS A 84 -7.52 -10.12 0.51
N ILE A 85 -6.66 -11.11 0.79
CA ILE A 85 -6.58 -12.39 0.06
C ILE A 85 -6.81 -13.54 1.04
N ASP A 86 -7.75 -14.41 0.73
CA ASP A 86 -7.94 -15.65 1.51
C ASP A 86 -6.80 -16.62 1.20
N ILE A 87 -5.80 -16.61 2.09
CA ILE A 87 -4.59 -17.42 1.94
C ILE A 87 -4.90 -18.92 2.05
N ASP A 88 -5.81 -19.31 2.94
CA ASP A 88 -6.15 -20.72 3.14
C ASP A 88 -6.82 -21.30 1.90
N ALA A 89 -7.73 -20.56 1.27
CA ALA A 89 -8.34 -20.93 0.00
C ALA A 89 -7.30 -21.03 -1.13
N ALA A 90 -6.33 -20.10 -1.19
CA ALA A 90 -5.27 -20.14 -2.18
C ALA A 90 -4.36 -21.38 -1.99
N VAL A 91 -3.94 -21.65 -0.75
CA VAL A 91 -3.14 -22.83 -0.41
C VAL A 91 -3.89 -24.12 -0.74
N GLY A 92 -5.17 -24.21 -0.43
CA GLY A 92 -6.02 -25.37 -0.75
C GLY A 92 -6.09 -25.68 -2.24
N ARG A 93 -5.85 -24.69 -3.10
CA ARG A 93 -5.78 -24.80 -4.56
C ARG A 93 -4.36 -24.83 -5.13
N TRP A 94 -3.34 -24.91 -4.28
CA TRP A 94 -1.92 -24.89 -4.69
C TRP A 94 -1.54 -23.60 -5.44
N ILE A 95 -2.20 -22.47 -5.14
CA ILE A 95 -1.90 -21.16 -5.69
C ILE A 95 -0.87 -20.48 -4.80
N ILE A 96 0.26 -20.06 -5.38
CA ILE A 96 1.33 -19.36 -4.67
C ILE A 96 0.93 -17.89 -4.48
N VAL A 97 1.11 -17.36 -3.25
CA VAL A 97 0.80 -15.96 -2.94
C VAL A 97 2.03 -15.23 -2.40
N PRO A 98 2.93 -14.74 -3.26
CA PRO A 98 4.03 -13.87 -2.84
C PRO A 98 3.51 -12.47 -2.52
N ASN A 99 4.24 -11.77 -1.65
CA ASN A 99 4.02 -10.37 -1.30
C ASN A 99 5.33 -9.57 -1.33
N THR A 100 5.28 -8.26 -1.07
CA THR A 100 6.44 -7.36 -1.08
C THR A 100 6.76 -6.82 0.33
N PRO A 101 7.26 -7.65 1.26
CA PRO A 101 7.48 -7.24 2.64
C PRO A 101 8.69 -6.28 2.75
N GLY A 102 8.59 -5.29 3.63
CA GLY A 102 9.71 -4.42 4.02
C GLY A 102 9.95 -3.21 3.11
N VAL A 103 9.44 -3.20 1.89
CA VAL A 103 9.73 -2.15 0.89
C VAL A 103 9.19 -0.76 1.26
N LEU A 104 8.18 -0.67 2.13
CA LEU A 104 7.53 0.59 2.52
C LEU A 104 7.71 0.93 4.02
N THR A 105 8.53 0.17 4.75
CA THR A 105 8.66 0.32 6.20
C THR A 105 9.13 1.71 6.62
N GLU A 106 10.20 2.20 6.00
CA GLU A 106 10.81 3.47 6.38
C GLU A 106 9.94 4.64 5.91
N ASP A 107 9.41 4.60 4.67
CA ASP A 107 8.55 5.65 4.12
C ASP A 107 7.26 5.82 4.94
N THR A 108 6.64 4.70 5.37
CA THR A 108 5.46 4.74 6.22
C THR A 108 5.78 5.31 7.61
N ALA A 109 6.92 4.98 8.18
CA ALA A 109 7.37 5.53 9.46
C ALA A 109 7.69 7.03 9.35
N ASP A 110 8.29 7.48 8.23
CA ASP A 110 8.54 8.90 7.95
C ASP A 110 7.24 9.68 7.83
N LEU A 111 6.28 9.17 7.07
CA LEU A 111 4.97 9.79 6.94
C LEU A 111 4.25 9.87 8.29
N THR A 112 4.30 8.79 9.09
CA THR A 112 3.68 8.76 10.42
C THR A 112 4.28 9.84 11.32
N MET A 113 5.62 9.99 11.35
CA MET A 113 6.29 11.04 12.12
C MET A 113 5.94 12.43 11.61
N SER A 114 5.85 12.60 10.29
CA SER A 114 5.43 13.86 9.66
C SER A 114 4.02 14.26 10.07
N LEU A 115 3.07 13.30 10.14
CA LEU A 115 1.71 13.55 10.62
C LEU A 115 1.67 13.93 12.10
N ILE A 116 2.45 13.25 12.96
CA ILE A 116 2.60 13.60 14.39
C ILE A 116 3.08 15.05 14.52
N MET A 117 4.07 15.45 13.72
CA MET A 117 4.57 16.82 13.71
C MET A 117 3.52 17.80 13.16
N ALA A 118 2.88 17.48 12.05
CA ALA A 118 1.88 18.34 11.43
C ALA A 118 0.72 18.66 12.38
N VAL A 119 0.21 17.66 13.10
CA VAL A 119 -0.86 17.84 14.07
C VAL A 119 -0.39 18.62 15.31
N SER A 120 0.72 18.20 15.92
CA SER A 120 1.19 18.83 17.16
C SER A 120 1.69 20.26 16.97
N ARG A 121 2.21 20.60 15.80
CA ARG A 121 2.73 21.93 15.46
C ARG A 121 1.76 22.78 14.64
N ARG A 122 0.54 22.28 14.38
CA ARG A 122 -0.50 22.99 13.61
C ARG A 122 -0.02 23.43 12.21
N ILE A 123 0.78 22.58 11.55
CA ILE A 123 1.46 22.96 10.28
C ILE A 123 0.44 23.25 9.18
N VAL A 124 -0.57 22.40 9.03
CA VAL A 124 -1.59 22.56 7.97
C VAL A 124 -2.40 23.85 8.19
N GLU A 125 -2.80 24.12 9.43
CA GLU A 125 -3.52 25.33 9.78
C GLU A 125 -2.67 26.58 9.52
N GLY A 126 -1.40 26.57 9.93
CA GLY A 126 -0.47 27.66 9.65
C GLY A 126 -0.26 27.90 8.15
N ALA A 127 -0.12 26.85 7.38
CA ALA A 127 0.00 26.93 5.93
C ALA A 127 -1.23 27.59 5.29
N ASN A 128 -2.44 27.20 5.74
CA ASN A 128 -3.69 27.77 5.24
C ASN A 128 -3.82 29.27 5.57
N VAL A 129 -3.44 29.70 6.78
CA VAL A 129 -3.44 31.09 7.19
C VAL A 129 -2.50 31.93 6.31
N VAL A 130 -1.29 31.42 6.05
CA VAL A 130 -0.33 32.10 5.16
C VAL A 130 -0.86 32.18 3.72
N ALA A 131 -1.39 31.08 3.20
CA ALA A 131 -1.93 31.03 1.84
C ALA A 131 -3.14 31.97 1.65
N ALA A 132 -3.95 32.18 2.70
CA ALA A 132 -5.08 33.11 2.70
C ALA A 132 -4.67 34.58 2.92
N GLY A 133 -3.37 34.87 3.09
CA GLY A 133 -2.91 36.24 3.39
C GLY A 133 -3.32 36.75 4.78
N GLN A 134 -3.69 35.85 5.70
CA GLN A 134 -4.19 36.19 7.03
C GLN A 134 -3.10 36.19 8.12
N PHE A 135 -1.84 36.05 7.73
CA PHE A 135 -0.74 36.13 8.66
C PHE A 135 -0.36 37.61 8.95
N GLU A 136 -0.72 38.06 10.14
CA GLU A 136 -0.48 39.46 10.58
C GLU A 136 0.81 39.66 11.37
N GLY A 137 1.64 38.59 11.45
CA GLY A 137 2.90 38.65 12.19
C GLY A 137 2.89 37.77 13.44
N TRP A 138 3.98 37.81 14.20
CA TRP A 138 4.16 37.00 15.40
C TRP A 138 3.36 37.58 16.60
N SER A 139 2.75 36.63 17.34
CA SER A 139 2.13 36.94 18.64
C SER A 139 2.44 35.79 19.64
N PRO A 140 2.67 36.09 20.92
CA PRO A 140 3.07 35.09 21.93
C PRO A 140 2.00 34.05 22.25
N THR A 141 0.74 34.33 21.93
CA THR A 141 -0.41 33.46 22.23
C THR A 141 -1.05 32.87 20.98
N TRP A 142 -0.63 33.29 19.77
CA TRP A 142 -1.23 32.88 18.52
C TRP A 142 -0.53 31.65 17.94
N MET A 143 -1.29 30.73 17.38
CA MET A 143 -0.83 29.50 16.71
C MET A 143 0.10 28.62 17.58
N CYS A 144 -0.06 28.69 18.90
CA CYS A 144 0.70 27.86 19.82
C CYS A 144 0.39 26.36 19.60
N GLY A 145 1.40 25.61 19.20
CA GLY A 145 1.35 24.15 19.11
C GLY A 145 1.85 23.45 20.39
N ARG A 146 1.93 22.14 20.33
CA ARG A 146 2.46 21.31 21.42
C ARG A 146 3.88 20.84 21.09
N LYS A 147 4.81 20.92 22.02
CA LYS A 147 6.15 20.36 21.85
C LYS A 147 6.10 18.83 21.89
N LEU A 148 6.97 18.16 21.16
CA LEU A 148 7.14 16.70 21.19
C LEU A 148 8.13 16.26 22.26
N TRP A 149 9.18 17.01 22.46
CA TRP A 149 10.24 16.73 23.44
C TRP A 149 9.66 16.41 24.82
N GLY A 150 10.10 15.28 25.40
CA GLY A 150 9.69 14.81 26.71
C GLY A 150 8.24 14.27 26.77
N LYS A 151 7.55 14.16 25.65
CA LYS A 151 6.20 13.56 25.61
C LYS A 151 6.29 12.06 25.38
N ARG A 152 5.28 11.34 25.88
CA ARG A 152 5.15 9.90 25.66
C ARG A 152 4.37 9.63 24.39
N LEU A 153 4.87 8.68 23.59
CA LEU A 153 4.19 8.15 22.41
C LEU A 153 3.77 6.70 22.68
N GLY A 154 2.48 6.44 22.65
CA GLY A 154 1.95 5.08 22.64
C GLY A 154 1.93 4.54 21.22
N ILE A 155 2.49 3.35 21.00
CA ILE A 155 2.48 2.66 19.69
C ILE A 155 1.69 1.36 19.85
N VAL A 156 0.57 1.25 19.12
CA VAL A 156 -0.19 0.01 19.04
C VAL A 156 0.30 -0.77 17.82
N GLY A 157 0.96 -1.91 18.07
CA GLY A 157 1.64 -2.69 17.02
C GLY A 157 3.14 -2.34 16.90
N MET A 158 4.00 -3.24 17.39
CA MET A 158 5.47 -3.07 17.38
C MET A 158 6.14 -3.96 16.30
N GLY A 159 5.51 -4.02 15.11
CA GLY A 159 6.08 -4.65 13.92
C GLY A 159 7.17 -3.79 13.28
N ARG A 160 7.52 -4.06 12.02
CA ARG A 160 8.58 -3.32 11.29
C ARG A 160 8.36 -1.81 11.33
N ILE A 161 7.16 -1.33 10.99
CA ILE A 161 6.82 0.10 10.96
C ILE A 161 6.83 0.69 12.37
N GLY A 162 6.22 0.02 13.37
CA GLY A 162 6.20 0.49 14.74
C GLY A 162 7.60 0.67 15.33
N GLN A 163 8.51 -0.26 15.05
CA GLN A 163 9.92 -0.15 15.47
C GLN A 163 10.65 0.99 14.76
N ALA A 164 10.41 1.17 13.45
CA ALA A 164 10.98 2.27 12.69
C ALA A 164 10.48 3.64 13.20
N LEU A 165 9.18 3.75 13.50
CA LEU A 165 8.59 4.94 14.13
C LEU A 165 9.19 5.22 15.51
N ALA A 166 9.35 4.17 16.36
CA ALA A 166 9.92 4.31 17.69
C ALA A 166 11.35 4.90 17.66
N ARG A 167 12.19 4.46 16.70
CA ARG A 167 13.51 5.04 16.50
C ARG A 167 13.47 6.53 16.20
N ARG A 168 12.53 6.96 15.32
CA ARG A 168 12.32 8.38 14.97
C ARG A 168 11.83 9.18 16.15
N ALA A 169 10.81 8.67 16.85
CA ALA A 169 10.26 9.35 18.03
C ALA A 169 11.30 9.57 19.12
N LYS A 170 12.21 8.60 19.36
CA LYS A 170 13.34 8.77 20.27
C LYS A 170 14.28 9.88 19.83
N ALA A 171 14.57 10.03 18.54
CA ALA A 171 15.39 11.13 18.03
C ALA A 171 14.75 12.51 18.26
N PHE A 172 13.40 12.58 18.32
CA PHE A 172 12.66 13.77 18.74
C PHE A 172 12.55 13.95 20.26
N GLY A 173 13.27 13.15 21.04
CA GLY A 173 13.26 13.22 22.50
C GLY A 173 11.95 12.76 23.15
N MET A 174 11.16 11.94 22.45
CA MET A 174 9.96 11.32 23.00
C MET A 174 10.29 10.05 23.80
N GLN A 175 9.37 9.66 24.68
CA GLN A 175 9.45 8.46 25.49
C GLN A 175 8.38 7.46 25.07
#